data_d645c4ed6b50fdbc8f1bd5b87eb736a1
#
_entry.id   d645c4ed6b50fdbc8f1bd5b87eb736a1
#
_cell.length_a   1.000
_cell.length_b   1.000
_cell.length_c   1.000
_cell.angle_alpha   90.00
_cell.angle_beta   90.00
_cell.angle_gamma   90.00
#
_symmetry.space_group_name_H-M   'P 1'
#
loop_
_entity.id
_entity.type
_entity.pdbx_description
1 polymer ?
#
loop_
_entity_poly.entity_id
_entity_poly.type
_entity_poly.pdbx_seq_one_letter_code
_entity_poly.pdbx_strand_id
1 'polypeptide(L)'
;MENAVDKKVLAKRSRTMPMIIFVIGTSLLGGAVFYTTQLSATRDKAFMLTFTIIFYLASAVMLFFSVRSLCKRKIAAEADEAAVYLYFGGNKKPPVAISYADLADCRMRLATARSYGNNASRTIPLFFTFSFGTLYVCTKEKTYTLQNIAHVRNACISVRNEMNQHKEKAR
;
A
#
# COMPACT_ATOMS: atom_id res chain seq x y z
N MET A 1 3.88 -31.59 17.21
CA MET A 1 3.58 -31.38 15.77
C MET A 1 2.35 -30.49 15.73
N GLU A 2 2.55 -29.20 15.53
CA GLU A 2 1.46 -28.23 15.42
C GLU A 2 0.80 -28.46 14.06
N ASN A 3 -0.44 -28.94 14.05
CA ASN A 3 -1.21 -29.11 12.82
C ASN A 3 -1.28 -27.75 12.14
N ALA A 4 -0.62 -27.62 10.99
CA ALA A 4 -0.71 -26.43 10.16
C ALA A 4 -2.17 -26.28 9.72
N VAL A 5 -2.94 -25.51 10.48
CA VAL A 5 -4.31 -25.14 10.11
C VAL A 5 -4.21 -24.44 8.76
N ASP A 6 -4.88 -24.97 7.77
CA ASP A 6 -4.87 -24.45 6.39
C ASP A 6 -5.49 -23.04 6.40
N LYS A 7 -4.64 -22.02 6.43
CA LYS A 7 -5.08 -20.61 6.50
C LYS A 7 -5.39 -20.09 5.11
N LYS A 8 -6.63 -19.73 4.88
CA LYS A 8 -7.10 -19.12 3.64
C LYS A 8 -6.64 -17.67 3.54
N VAL A 9 -5.93 -17.32 2.47
CA VAL A 9 -5.47 -15.95 2.22
C VAL A 9 -6.64 -15.10 1.72
N LEU A 10 -7.03 -14.07 2.49
CA LEU A 10 -8.12 -13.16 2.18
C LEU A 10 -7.66 -11.88 1.47
N ALA A 11 -6.49 -11.35 1.84
CA ALA A 11 -5.97 -10.12 1.28
C ALA A 11 -4.45 -10.15 1.12
N LYS A 12 -3.97 -9.63 -0.03
CA LYS A 12 -2.54 -9.47 -0.34
C LYS A 12 -2.22 -7.98 -0.51
N ARG A 13 -1.01 -7.56 -0.14
CA ARG A 13 -0.53 -6.19 -0.39
C ARG A 13 -0.13 -6.02 -1.85
N SER A 14 -0.51 -4.88 -2.42
CA SER A 14 -0.02 -4.46 -3.73
C SER A 14 1.43 -3.97 -3.60
N ARG A 15 2.27 -4.40 -4.53
CA ARG A 15 3.65 -3.91 -4.68
C ARG A 15 3.79 -2.86 -5.77
N THR A 16 2.71 -2.56 -6.51
CA THR A 16 2.73 -1.66 -7.66
C THR A 16 3.19 -0.26 -7.28
N MET A 17 2.56 0.36 -6.26
CA MET A 17 2.95 1.71 -5.81
C MET A 17 4.38 1.79 -5.27
N PRO A 18 4.81 0.91 -4.35
CA PRO A 18 6.21 0.91 -3.93
C PRO A 18 7.20 0.75 -5.09
N MET A 19 6.89 -0.09 -6.09
CA MET A 19 7.73 -0.26 -7.27
C MET A 19 7.81 1.01 -8.12
N ILE A 20 6.69 1.69 -8.36
CA ILE A 20 6.66 2.97 -9.08
C ILE A 20 7.51 4.01 -8.35
N ILE A 21 7.33 4.15 -7.03
CA ILE A 21 8.11 5.09 -6.21
C ILE A 21 9.60 4.72 -6.25
N PHE A 22 9.94 3.43 -6.26
CA PHE A 22 11.31 2.95 -6.40
C PHE A 22 11.94 3.39 -7.72
N VAL A 23 11.23 3.20 -8.84
CA VAL A 23 11.69 3.60 -10.18
C VAL A 23 11.88 5.11 -10.26
N ILE A 24 10.94 5.91 -9.75
CA ILE A 24 11.06 7.37 -9.70
C ILE A 24 12.27 7.78 -8.85
N GLY A 25 12.44 7.17 -7.67
CA GLY A 25 13.57 7.46 -6.78
C GLY A 25 14.92 7.14 -7.41
N THR A 26 15.05 6.01 -8.13
CA THR A 26 16.28 5.66 -8.85
C THR A 26 16.55 6.59 -10.05
N SER A 27 15.49 7.02 -10.76
CA SER A 27 15.63 7.99 -11.85
C SER A 27 16.11 9.35 -11.33
N LEU A 28 15.59 9.83 -10.21
CA LEU A 28 16.05 11.05 -9.55
C LEU A 28 17.49 10.94 -9.08
N LEU A 29 17.90 9.78 -8.57
CA LEU A 29 19.29 9.52 -8.20
C LEU A 29 20.22 9.61 -9.41
N GLY A 30 19.83 8.99 -10.53
CA GLY A 30 20.57 9.11 -11.80
C GLY A 30 20.70 10.55 -12.27
N GLY A 31 19.62 11.34 -12.17
CA GLY A 31 19.64 12.78 -12.45
C GLY A 31 20.59 13.54 -11.53
N ALA A 32 20.58 13.26 -10.21
CA ALA A 32 21.48 13.88 -9.27
C ALA A 32 22.95 13.60 -9.58
N VAL A 33 23.30 12.37 -9.92
CA VAL A 33 24.64 11.96 -10.34
C VAL A 33 25.04 12.71 -11.62
N PHE A 34 24.16 12.76 -12.62
CA PHE A 34 24.41 13.50 -13.86
C PHE A 34 24.68 14.99 -13.59
N TYR A 35 23.85 15.67 -12.79
CA TYR A 35 24.08 17.07 -12.42
C TYR A 35 25.40 17.26 -11.65
N THR A 36 25.79 16.31 -10.81
CA THR A 36 27.09 16.37 -10.12
C THR A 36 28.25 16.36 -11.08
N THR A 37 28.19 15.55 -12.16
CA THR A 37 29.26 15.51 -13.17
C THR A 37 29.34 16.79 -14.00
N GLN A 38 28.24 17.51 -14.17
CA GLN A 38 28.19 18.78 -14.95
C GLN A 38 28.56 20.00 -14.10
N LEU A 39 28.67 19.86 -12.78
CA LEU A 39 28.87 20.99 -11.85
C LEU A 39 30.17 21.78 -12.14
N SER A 40 31.24 21.11 -12.64
CA SER A 40 32.50 21.73 -12.98
C SER A 40 32.43 22.57 -14.27
N ALA A 41 31.52 22.25 -15.19
CA ALA A 41 31.39 22.87 -16.48
C ALA A 41 30.44 24.09 -16.53
N THR A 42 29.65 24.31 -15.44
CA THR A 42 28.56 25.29 -15.43
C THR A 42 28.99 26.61 -14.82
N ARG A 43 28.51 27.75 -15.37
CA ARG A 43 28.74 29.10 -14.83
C ARG A 43 28.04 29.34 -13.51
N ASP A 44 26.80 28.85 -13.34
CA ASP A 44 25.97 29.02 -12.14
C ASP A 44 26.09 27.84 -11.17
N LYS A 45 27.27 27.68 -10.57
CA LYS A 45 27.59 26.59 -9.67
C LYS A 45 26.64 26.49 -8.46
N ALA A 46 26.24 27.63 -7.88
CA ALA A 46 25.36 27.65 -6.71
C ALA A 46 23.96 27.11 -7.02
N PHE A 47 23.39 27.49 -8.16
CA PHE A 47 22.09 27.00 -8.63
C PHE A 47 22.11 25.48 -8.86
N MET A 48 23.09 25.00 -9.61
CA MET A 48 23.25 23.57 -9.92
C MET A 48 23.50 22.74 -8.65
N LEU A 49 24.29 23.25 -7.70
CA LEU A 49 24.53 22.57 -6.43
C LEU A 49 23.23 22.43 -5.62
N THR A 50 22.41 23.48 -5.58
CA THR A 50 21.12 23.44 -4.88
C THR A 50 20.19 22.36 -5.46
N PHE A 51 20.05 22.31 -6.79
CA PHE A 51 19.26 21.26 -7.44
C PHE A 51 19.79 19.86 -7.18
N THR A 52 21.11 19.69 -7.25
CA THR A 52 21.77 18.41 -6.97
C THR A 52 21.43 17.92 -5.56
N ILE A 53 21.52 18.79 -4.56
CA ILE A 53 21.17 18.45 -3.17
C ILE A 53 19.70 18.07 -3.04
N ILE A 54 18.79 18.83 -3.67
CA ILE A 54 17.36 18.55 -3.64
C ILE A 54 17.06 17.18 -4.26
N PHE A 55 17.67 16.84 -5.40
CA PHE A 55 17.47 15.54 -6.05
C PHE A 55 18.01 14.38 -5.22
N TYR A 56 19.18 14.52 -4.57
CA TYR A 56 19.69 13.49 -3.66
C TYR A 56 18.76 13.28 -2.46
N LEU A 57 18.29 14.35 -1.83
CA LEU A 57 17.37 14.26 -0.69
C LEU A 57 16.03 13.63 -1.10
N ALA A 58 15.43 14.09 -2.20
CA ALA A 58 14.18 13.54 -2.71
C ALA A 58 14.32 12.05 -3.06
N SER A 59 15.40 11.68 -3.74
CA SER A 59 15.70 10.28 -4.07
C SER A 59 15.86 9.43 -2.81
N ALA A 60 16.66 9.88 -1.83
CA ALA A 60 16.87 9.16 -0.58
C ALA A 60 15.56 8.90 0.17
N VAL A 61 14.70 9.92 0.28
CA VAL A 61 13.38 9.80 0.92
C VAL A 61 12.49 8.80 0.16
N MET A 62 12.40 8.91 -1.15
CA MET A 62 11.58 8.01 -1.97
C MET A 62 12.06 6.56 -1.90
N LEU A 63 13.36 6.32 -2.01
CA LEU A 63 13.96 4.99 -1.91
C LEU A 63 13.74 4.40 -0.53
N PHE A 64 13.94 5.17 0.55
CA PHE A 64 13.71 4.71 1.91
C PHE A 64 12.26 4.23 2.13
N PHE A 65 11.27 5.04 1.75
CA PHE A 65 9.86 4.67 1.90
C PHE A 65 9.45 3.50 1.00
N SER A 66 10.00 3.43 -0.22
CA SER A 66 9.75 2.34 -1.15
C SER A 66 10.28 1.01 -0.60
N VAL A 67 11.56 0.95 -0.22
CA VAL A 67 12.19 -0.24 0.35
C VAL A 67 11.46 -0.69 1.62
N ARG A 68 11.19 0.25 2.55
CA ARG A 68 10.41 -0.05 3.76
C ARG A 68 9.03 -0.64 3.45
N SER A 69 8.37 -0.16 2.39
CA SER A 69 7.07 -0.69 1.96
C SER A 69 7.17 -2.06 1.32
N LEU A 70 8.23 -2.32 0.53
CA LEU A 70 8.51 -3.61 -0.10
C LEU A 70 8.89 -4.69 0.91
N CYS A 71 9.55 -4.32 2.01
CA CYS A 71 9.91 -5.23 3.11
C CYS A 71 8.72 -5.65 3.98
N LYS A 72 7.52 -5.07 3.80
CA LYS A 72 6.33 -5.52 4.53
C LYS A 72 5.87 -6.89 4.02
N ARG A 73 5.27 -7.68 4.93
CA ARG A 73 4.70 -8.99 4.59
C ARG A 73 3.71 -8.85 3.42
N LYS A 74 3.82 -9.76 2.42
CA LYS A 74 2.96 -9.77 1.23
C LYS A 74 1.50 -10.05 1.58
N ILE A 75 1.26 -10.92 2.55
CA ILE A 75 -0.07 -11.28 3.03
C ILE A 75 -0.50 -10.21 4.04
N ALA A 76 -1.69 -9.67 3.85
CA ALA A 76 -2.28 -8.64 4.71
C ALA A 76 -3.38 -9.17 5.62
N ALA A 77 -4.14 -10.17 5.16
CA ALA A 77 -5.15 -10.85 5.96
C ALA A 77 -5.27 -12.32 5.55
N GLU A 78 -5.41 -13.18 6.54
CA GLU A 78 -5.69 -14.61 6.44
C GLU A 78 -6.87 -14.95 7.35
N ALA A 79 -7.54 -16.06 7.05
CA ALA A 79 -8.59 -16.60 7.90
C ALA A 79 -8.33 -18.08 8.16
N ASP A 80 -8.75 -18.53 9.33
CA ASP A 80 -8.92 -19.93 9.65
C ASP A 80 -10.35 -20.17 10.16
N GLU A 81 -10.62 -21.34 10.72
CA GLU A 81 -11.95 -21.69 11.24
C GLU A 81 -12.38 -20.86 12.46
N ALA A 82 -11.43 -20.26 13.19
CA ALA A 82 -11.70 -19.57 14.46
C ALA A 82 -11.69 -18.03 14.31
N ALA A 83 -10.82 -17.49 13.45
CA ALA A 83 -10.54 -16.05 13.43
C ALA A 83 -10.01 -15.54 12.08
N VAL A 84 -10.09 -14.23 11.91
CA VAL A 84 -9.41 -13.49 10.84
C VAL A 84 -8.13 -12.84 11.41
N TYR A 85 -7.01 -13.10 10.79
CA TYR A 85 -5.69 -12.60 11.19
C TYR A 85 -5.28 -11.43 10.31
N LEU A 86 -5.03 -10.28 10.91
CA LEU A 86 -4.61 -9.06 10.23
C LEU A 86 -3.13 -8.78 10.49
N TYR A 87 -2.36 -8.57 9.42
CA TYR A 87 -0.91 -8.32 9.47
C TYR A 87 -0.62 -6.83 9.17
N PHE A 88 -0.24 -6.05 10.18
CA PHE A 88 0.04 -4.61 10.03
C PHE A 88 1.51 -4.27 9.76
N GLY A 89 2.42 -5.16 10.11
CA GLY A 89 3.85 -4.90 10.11
C GLY A 89 4.68 -5.81 9.21
N GLY A 90 5.99 -5.82 9.46
CA GLY A 90 6.91 -6.80 8.89
C GLY A 90 6.72 -8.19 9.49
N ASN A 91 7.50 -9.15 8.99
CA ASN A 91 7.39 -10.59 9.36
C ASN A 91 7.55 -10.88 10.87
N LYS A 92 8.17 -9.96 11.62
CA LYS A 92 8.45 -10.13 13.07
C LYS A 92 7.29 -9.73 13.99
N LYS A 93 6.27 -9.00 13.48
CA LYS A 93 5.13 -8.59 14.33
C LYS A 93 4.04 -9.65 14.27
N PRO A 94 3.50 -10.07 15.44
CA PRO A 94 2.40 -11.02 15.47
C PRO A 94 1.16 -10.43 14.78
N PRO A 95 0.32 -11.26 14.16
CA PRO A 95 -0.95 -10.83 13.60
C PRO A 95 -1.92 -10.43 14.71
N VAL A 96 -2.85 -9.55 14.38
CA VAL A 96 -4.02 -9.30 15.23
C VAL A 96 -5.09 -10.31 14.84
N ALA A 97 -5.43 -11.22 15.76
CA ALA A 97 -6.52 -12.16 15.57
C ALA A 97 -7.85 -11.49 15.96
N ILE A 98 -8.86 -11.62 15.12
CA ILE A 98 -10.20 -11.09 15.32
C ILE A 98 -11.18 -12.24 15.19
N SER A 99 -11.91 -12.55 16.26
CA SER A 99 -12.97 -13.56 16.24
C SER A 99 -14.08 -13.17 15.26
N TYR A 100 -14.70 -14.15 14.61
CA TYR A 100 -15.86 -13.90 13.74
C TYR A 100 -17.05 -13.28 14.49
N ALA A 101 -17.19 -13.55 15.79
CA ALA A 101 -18.21 -12.96 16.63
C ALA A 101 -18.05 -11.44 16.82
N ASP A 102 -16.81 -10.93 16.74
CA ASP A 102 -16.48 -9.52 16.89
C ASP A 102 -16.50 -8.76 15.57
N LEU A 103 -16.46 -9.47 14.43
CA LEU A 103 -16.51 -8.85 13.12
C LEU A 103 -17.91 -8.27 12.84
N ALA A 104 -17.96 -6.94 12.63
CA ALA A 104 -19.19 -6.22 12.33
C ALA A 104 -19.39 -6.03 10.83
N ASP A 105 -18.39 -5.48 10.12
CA ASP A 105 -18.45 -5.15 8.69
C ASP A 105 -17.04 -5.11 8.08
N CYS A 106 -17.00 -5.14 6.75
CA CYS A 106 -15.78 -4.90 5.97
C CYS A 106 -16.07 -3.87 4.89
N ARG A 107 -15.30 -2.79 4.86
CA ARG A 107 -15.41 -1.70 3.88
C ARG A 107 -14.13 -1.54 3.10
N MET A 108 -14.24 -0.93 1.93
CA MET A 108 -13.08 -0.67 1.10
C MET A 108 -13.09 0.77 0.57
N ARG A 109 -11.88 1.28 0.28
CA ARG A 109 -11.67 2.51 -0.48
C ARG A 109 -10.65 2.25 -1.56
N LEU A 110 -11.03 2.43 -2.82
CA LEU A 110 -10.11 2.35 -3.96
C LEU A 110 -9.16 3.55 -3.95
N ALA A 111 -7.92 3.31 -4.35
CA ALA A 111 -7.00 4.40 -4.63
C ALA A 111 -7.43 5.07 -5.95
N THR A 112 -7.66 6.38 -5.90
CA THR A 112 -8.00 7.21 -7.06
C THR A 112 -6.96 8.30 -7.22
N ALA A 113 -6.44 8.48 -8.43
CA ALA A 113 -5.67 9.66 -8.79
C ALA A 113 -6.58 10.63 -9.55
N ARG A 114 -6.65 11.87 -9.09
CA ARG A 114 -7.31 12.97 -9.80
C ARG A 114 -6.21 13.79 -10.45
N SER A 115 -6.20 13.87 -11.77
CA SER A 115 -5.36 14.83 -12.48
C SER A 115 -6.22 16.03 -12.86
N TYR A 116 -5.80 17.21 -12.41
CA TYR A 116 -6.39 18.48 -12.85
C TYR A 116 -5.51 18.99 -13.98
N GLY A 117 -5.95 18.79 -15.24
CA GLY A 117 -5.31 19.44 -16.40
C GLY A 117 -5.70 20.91 -16.45
N ASN A 118 -4.72 21.80 -16.34
CA ASN A 118 -4.87 23.25 -16.51
C ASN A 118 -4.92 23.62 -17.99
N ASN A 119 -5.91 23.15 -18.74
CA ASN A 119 -6.20 23.70 -20.06
C ASN A 119 -7.55 24.40 -19.99
N ALA A 120 -7.52 25.71 -20.23
CA ALA A 120 -8.55 26.71 -19.96
C ALA A 120 -9.89 26.56 -20.72
N SER A 121 -10.21 25.45 -21.36
CA SER A 121 -11.47 25.32 -22.06
C SER A 121 -12.26 24.02 -21.92
N ARG A 122 -11.70 22.94 -21.40
CA ARG A 122 -12.48 21.74 -21.00
C ARG A 122 -11.70 20.90 -19.98
N THR A 123 -12.06 21.01 -18.72
CA THR A 123 -11.56 20.11 -17.66
C THR A 123 -12.26 18.77 -17.82
N ILE A 124 -11.63 17.82 -18.51
CA ILE A 124 -12.05 16.43 -18.44
C ILE A 124 -11.30 15.85 -17.22
N PRO A 125 -12.01 15.54 -16.13
CA PRO A 125 -11.38 14.89 -14.99
C PRO A 125 -10.97 13.47 -15.40
N LEU A 126 -9.69 13.26 -15.67
CA LEU A 126 -9.13 11.93 -15.86
C LEU A 126 -9.08 11.24 -14.50
N PHE A 127 -10.08 10.42 -14.22
CA PHE A 127 -10.11 9.57 -13.03
C PHE A 127 -9.41 8.25 -13.34
N PHE A 128 -8.22 8.05 -12.77
CA PHE A 128 -7.58 6.75 -12.76
C PHE A 128 -7.99 6.01 -11.50
N THR A 129 -8.71 4.91 -11.66
CA THR A 129 -9.07 4.03 -10.55
C THR A 129 -8.13 2.84 -10.55
N PHE A 130 -7.37 2.69 -9.48
CA PHE A 130 -6.46 1.56 -9.33
C PHE A 130 -7.19 0.35 -8.73
N SER A 131 -6.73 -0.86 -9.06
CA SER A 131 -7.27 -2.09 -8.46
C SER A 131 -6.86 -2.31 -7.00
N PHE A 132 -5.93 -1.50 -6.49
CA PHE A 132 -5.49 -1.52 -5.10
C PHE A 132 -6.13 -0.37 -4.30
N GLY A 133 -6.13 -0.52 -2.98
CA GLY A 133 -6.74 0.47 -2.10
C GLY A 133 -6.56 0.17 -0.63
N THR A 134 -7.45 0.71 0.18
CA THR A 134 -7.50 0.53 1.62
C THR A 134 -8.68 -0.35 2.00
N LEU A 135 -8.41 -1.38 2.81
CA LEU A 135 -9.42 -2.26 3.37
C LEU A 135 -9.63 -1.88 4.83
N TYR A 136 -10.88 -1.67 5.21
CA TYR A 136 -11.32 -1.38 6.58
C TYR A 136 -12.05 -2.61 7.12
N VAL A 137 -11.49 -3.23 8.14
CA VAL A 137 -12.13 -4.34 8.87
C VAL A 137 -12.69 -3.75 10.15
N CYS A 138 -14.02 -3.66 10.22
CA CYS A 138 -14.73 -3.09 11.35
C CYS A 138 -15.10 -4.18 12.33
N THR A 139 -14.73 -4.00 13.58
CA THR A 139 -15.23 -4.80 14.70
C THR A 139 -16.24 -3.98 15.49
N LYS A 140 -16.88 -4.59 16.48
CA LYS A 140 -17.82 -3.91 17.38
C LYS A 140 -17.17 -2.74 18.14
N GLU A 141 -15.87 -2.83 18.44
CA GLU A 141 -15.16 -1.86 19.25
C GLU A 141 -14.34 -0.87 18.40
N LYS A 142 -13.70 -1.31 17.31
CA LYS A 142 -12.77 -0.50 16.52
C LYS A 142 -12.70 -0.89 15.06
N THR A 143 -12.11 0.00 14.24
CA THR A 143 -11.86 -0.24 12.84
C THR A 143 -10.36 -0.42 12.59
N TYR A 144 -10.01 -1.52 11.98
CA TYR A 144 -8.65 -1.82 11.53
C TYR A 144 -8.47 -1.40 10.07
N THR A 145 -7.37 -0.70 9.79
CA THR A 145 -7.09 -0.16 8.44
C THR A 145 -5.89 -0.86 7.83
N LEU A 146 -6.10 -1.57 6.73
CA LEU A 146 -5.06 -2.21 5.92
C LEU A 146 -4.85 -1.42 4.63
N GLN A 147 -3.68 -0.82 4.47
CA GLN A 147 -3.33 0.00 3.30
C GLN A 147 -2.66 -0.82 2.20
N ASN A 148 -2.74 -0.34 0.96
CA ASN A 148 -2.12 -0.93 -0.23
C ASN A 148 -2.52 -2.39 -0.47
N ILE A 149 -3.80 -2.70 -0.36
CA ILE A 149 -4.34 -4.02 -0.62
C ILE A 149 -4.57 -4.18 -2.13
N ALA A 150 -3.98 -5.21 -2.73
CA ALA A 150 -4.21 -5.58 -4.12
C ALA A 150 -5.64 -6.11 -4.28
N HIS A 151 -6.29 -5.77 -5.40
CA HIS A 151 -7.67 -6.18 -5.69
C HIS A 151 -8.59 -6.00 -4.48
N VAL A 152 -8.56 -4.80 -3.87
CA VAL A 152 -9.22 -4.52 -2.59
C VAL A 152 -10.71 -4.85 -2.60
N ARG A 153 -11.39 -4.77 -3.76
CA ARG A 153 -12.79 -5.18 -3.92
C ARG A 153 -12.95 -6.68 -3.62
N ASN A 154 -12.13 -7.52 -4.25
CA ASN A 154 -12.19 -8.98 -4.04
C ASN A 154 -11.80 -9.35 -2.61
N ALA A 155 -10.80 -8.68 -2.03
CA ALA A 155 -10.42 -8.87 -0.62
C ALA A 155 -11.58 -8.55 0.33
N CYS A 156 -12.29 -7.45 0.11
CA CYS A 156 -13.46 -7.07 0.91
C CYS A 156 -14.60 -8.10 0.78
N ILE A 157 -14.86 -8.57 -0.43
CA ILE A 157 -15.88 -9.62 -0.68
C ILE A 157 -15.48 -10.92 0.03
N SER A 158 -14.21 -11.33 -0.06
CA SER A 158 -13.73 -12.55 0.60
C SER A 158 -13.89 -12.48 2.12
N VAL A 159 -13.55 -11.35 2.76
CA VAL A 159 -13.74 -11.15 4.20
C VAL A 159 -15.22 -11.21 4.57
N ARG A 160 -16.10 -10.58 3.80
CA ARG A 160 -17.55 -10.61 4.05
C ARG A 160 -18.14 -12.02 3.89
N ASN A 161 -17.69 -12.77 2.89
CA ASN A 161 -18.15 -14.14 2.66
C ASN A 161 -17.78 -15.05 3.85
N GLU A 162 -16.53 -14.98 4.33
CA GLU A 162 -16.09 -15.72 5.52
C GLU A 162 -16.94 -15.34 6.73
N MET A 163 -17.14 -14.04 6.96
CA MET A 163 -17.97 -13.55 8.06
C MET A 163 -19.41 -14.10 8.00
N ASN A 164 -20.02 -14.12 6.80
CA ASN A 164 -21.38 -14.60 6.63
C ASN A 164 -21.49 -16.12 6.83
N GLN A 165 -20.54 -16.89 6.27
CA GLN A 165 -20.50 -18.35 6.46
C GLN A 165 -20.40 -18.74 7.94
N HIS A 166 -19.60 -18.01 8.72
CA HIS A 166 -19.48 -18.28 10.16
C HIS A 166 -20.70 -17.83 10.96
N LYS A 167 -21.39 -16.76 10.55
CA LYS A 167 -22.66 -16.34 11.17
C LYS A 167 -23.79 -17.33 10.88
N GLU A 168 -23.83 -17.93 9.71
CA GLU A 168 -24.81 -18.97 9.35
C GLU A 168 -24.58 -20.28 10.13
N LYS A 169 -23.31 -20.68 10.30
CA LYS A 169 -22.96 -21.87 11.10
C LYS A 169 -23.24 -21.72 12.60
N ALA A 170 -23.32 -20.49 13.09
CA ALA A 170 -23.57 -20.18 14.50
C ALA A 170 -25.08 -20.03 14.84
N ARG A 171 -25.95 -20.07 13.85
CA ARG A 171 -27.42 -20.10 14.00
C ARG A 171 -27.95 -21.52 14.00
#